data_71e7dac0c50db98f4143cbd5d2e0d92b
#
_entry.id   71e7dac0c50db98f4143cbd5d2e0d92b
#
_cell.length_a   1.000
_cell.length_b   1.000
_cell.length_c   1.000
_cell.angle_alpha   90.00
_cell.angle_beta   90.00
_cell.angle_gamma   90.00
#
_symmetry.space_group_name_H-M   'P 1'
#
loop_
_entity.id
_entity.type
_entity.pdbx_description
1 polymer ?
#
loop_
_entity_poly.entity_id
_entity_poly.type
_entity_poly.pdbx_seq_one_letter_code
_entity_poly.pdbx_strand_id
1 'polypeptide(L)'
;MKKKVLAAMSGGVDSSAAAMLLLEQGYEVIGVTARMFNGFDIGLPNAPLNIDRDIKDAQTVAQKLGIEHKVVDLSPCFKKCVIQHFASEYRCGSTPNPCVDCNKYIKFGALLDYAKELGCGYLATGHYARIVYDNAKSRWLLARGEDHRKDQSYMLFSLSQEQLSHVLLPLGGISKDEIRKLAAEAGLVTAQKPDSQDICFVPDGDYAGLIGRIGKASDTAGNFVHLNGQVLGHHKGLVNYTIGQRKGLGIAYDYPLYVIEKDTASGNVTVGPAEALFSRGLLAKNCNFIPEAALTGPLRVTAKTRYRQQDVPATIEPCGEYVKVTFDEPMRAVTPGQAVVFYNGEFIVGGGIIGCAAAYNLAKNGTSVLLL
;
A
#
# COMPACT_ATOMS: atom_id res chain seq x y z
N MET A 1 -20.55 29.41 -8.05
CA MET A 1 -20.92 28.01 -8.36
C MET A 1 -20.37 27.10 -7.27
N LYS A 2 -21.11 26.08 -6.85
CA LYS A 2 -20.60 25.07 -5.91
C LYS A 2 -19.45 24.28 -6.58
N LYS A 3 -18.42 23.97 -5.81
CA LYS A 3 -17.32 23.12 -6.31
C LYS A 3 -17.83 21.68 -6.45
N LYS A 4 -17.65 21.09 -7.63
CA LYS A 4 -18.12 19.74 -7.94
C LYS A 4 -17.08 18.71 -7.58
N VAL A 5 -17.47 17.63 -6.89
CA VAL A 5 -16.59 16.58 -6.41
C VAL A 5 -17.13 15.19 -6.74
N LEU A 6 -16.25 14.29 -7.19
CA LEU A 6 -16.54 12.87 -7.34
C LEU A 6 -16.13 12.15 -6.06
N ALA A 7 -17.08 11.59 -5.31
CA ALA A 7 -16.84 10.85 -4.08
C ALA A 7 -16.71 9.34 -4.38
N ALA A 8 -15.53 8.78 -4.16
CA ALA A 8 -15.31 7.34 -4.33
C ALA A 8 -15.99 6.57 -3.18
N MET A 9 -17.01 5.80 -3.51
CA MET A 9 -17.86 5.05 -2.58
C MET A 9 -17.61 3.55 -2.75
N SER A 10 -16.96 2.93 -1.76
CA SER A 10 -16.64 1.49 -1.77
C SER A 10 -17.69 0.62 -1.10
N GLY A 11 -18.85 1.19 -0.72
CA GLY A 11 -19.85 0.49 0.09
C GLY A 11 -19.44 0.26 1.56
N GLY A 12 -18.37 0.89 2.04
CA GLY A 12 -17.93 0.89 3.43
C GLY A 12 -18.32 2.18 4.18
N VAL A 13 -18.22 2.17 5.51
CA VAL A 13 -18.61 3.31 6.37
C VAL A 13 -17.80 4.57 6.05
N ASP A 14 -16.49 4.45 5.84
CA ASP A 14 -15.60 5.59 5.64
C ASP A 14 -15.93 6.36 4.36
N SER A 15 -16.10 5.65 3.25
CA SER A 15 -16.44 6.27 1.98
C SER A 15 -17.86 6.91 1.99
N SER A 16 -18.78 6.30 2.73
CA SER A 16 -20.14 6.82 2.93
C SER A 16 -20.13 8.11 3.75
N ALA A 17 -19.38 8.12 4.85
CA ALA A 17 -19.23 9.31 5.70
C ALA A 17 -18.49 10.43 4.97
N ALA A 18 -17.48 10.11 4.15
CA ALA A 18 -16.78 11.10 3.34
C ALA A 18 -17.73 11.83 2.39
N ALA A 19 -18.63 11.12 1.70
CA ALA A 19 -19.62 11.71 0.81
C ALA A 19 -20.61 12.61 1.59
N MET A 20 -21.05 12.18 2.77
CA MET A 20 -21.93 12.95 3.65
C MET A 20 -21.27 14.26 4.10
N LEU A 21 -20.07 14.21 4.63
CA LEU A 21 -19.32 15.38 5.10
C LEU A 21 -19.07 16.41 3.98
N LEU A 22 -18.84 15.96 2.76
CA LEU A 22 -18.69 16.86 1.61
C LEU A 22 -19.98 17.61 1.27
N LEU A 23 -21.14 16.96 1.40
CA LEU A 23 -22.44 17.64 1.24
C LEU A 23 -22.65 18.70 2.32
N GLU A 24 -22.32 18.39 3.58
CA GLU A 24 -22.40 19.34 4.71
C GLU A 24 -21.46 20.54 4.50
N GLN A 25 -20.29 20.31 3.89
CA GLN A 25 -19.35 21.36 3.50
C GLN A 25 -19.79 22.16 2.27
N GLY A 26 -20.95 21.83 1.67
CA GLY A 26 -21.57 22.60 0.58
C GLY A 26 -21.06 22.23 -0.81
N TYR A 27 -20.34 21.13 -1.00
CA TYR A 27 -19.96 20.65 -2.33
C TYR A 27 -21.17 20.11 -3.12
N GLU A 28 -21.07 20.12 -4.45
CA GLU A 28 -21.91 19.32 -5.33
C GLU A 28 -21.26 17.94 -5.48
N VAL A 29 -21.88 16.90 -4.90
CA VAL A 29 -21.29 15.57 -4.80
C VAL A 29 -21.93 14.63 -5.80
N ILE A 30 -21.10 13.92 -6.57
CA ILE A 30 -21.47 12.73 -7.34
C ILE A 30 -20.78 11.54 -6.70
N GLY A 31 -21.53 10.48 -6.35
CA GLY A 31 -20.97 9.21 -5.89
C GLY A 31 -20.47 8.36 -7.06
N VAL A 32 -19.38 7.62 -6.85
CA VAL A 32 -18.91 6.63 -7.80
C VAL A 32 -18.40 5.37 -7.09
N THR A 33 -18.81 4.20 -7.60
CA THR A 33 -18.18 2.93 -7.23
C THR A 33 -17.40 2.38 -8.43
N ALA A 34 -16.11 2.14 -8.25
CA ALA A 34 -15.28 1.51 -9.25
C ALA A 34 -15.33 -0.01 -9.11
N ARG A 35 -15.70 -0.72 -10.17
CA ARG A 35 -15.52 -2.17 -10.28
C ARG A 35 -14.04 -2.42 -10.58
N MET A 36 -13.29 -2.96 -9.61
CA MET A 36 -11.84 -3.11 -9.69
C MET A 36 -11.41 -4.41 -10.35
N PHE A 37 -12.15 -5.51 -10.14
CA PHE A 37 -11.85 -6.84 -10.68
C PHE A 37 -13.11 -7.69 -10.65
N ASN A 38 -13.03 -8.86 -11.28
CA ASN A 38 -14.04 -9.91 -11.21
C ASN A 38 -13.37 -11.26 -10.90
N GLY A 39 -14.17 -12.33 -10.74
CA GLY A 39 -13.66 -13.65 -10.40
C GLY A 39 -12.68 -14.23 -11.43
N PHE A 40 -12.88 -13.93 -12.73
CA PHE A 40 -11.96 -14.39 -13.78
C PHE A 40 -10.58 -13.74 -13.68
N ASP A 41 -10.51 -12.47 -13.23
CA ASP A 41 -9.24 -11.75 -13.09
C ASP A 41 -8.32 -12.34 -12.02
N ILE A 42 -8.90 -13.01 -11.04
CA ILE A 42 -8.19 -13.66 -9.91
C ILE A 42 -8.17 -15.20 -10.02
N GLY A 43 -8.66 -15.77 -11.15
CA GLY A 43 -8.72 -17.20 -11.37
C GLY A 43 -9.73 -17.93 -10.48
N LEU A 44 -10.75 -17.25 -9.97
CA LEU A 44 -11.83 -17.77 -9.13
C LEU A 44 -13.20 -17.35 -9.72
N PRO A 45 -13.59 -17.84 -10.90
CA PRO A 45 -14.77 -17.35 -11.62
C PRO A 45 -16.09 -17.49 -10.84
N ASN A 46 -16.16 -18.47 -9.94
CA ASN A 46 -17.35 -18.76 -9.13
C ASN A 46 -17.22 -18.33 -7.67
N ALA A 47 -16.18 -17.55 -7.31
CA ALA A 47 -16.03 -17.07 -5.94
C ALA A 47 -17.17 -16.11 -5.58
N PRO A 48 -17.72 -16.19 -4.36
CA PRO A 48 -18.71 -15.24 -3.87
C PRO A 48 -18.03 -13.91 -3.53
N LEU A 49 -17.81 -13.09 -4.54
CA LEU A 49 -17.24 -11.74 -4.35
C LEU A 49 -18.31 -10.79 -3.85
N ASN A 50 -17.96 -9.93 -2.89
CA ASN A 50 -18.90 -8.95 -2.33
C ASN A 50 -19.11 -7.71 -3.22
N ILE A 51 -18.56 -7.68 -4.44
CA ILE A 51 -18.53 -6.48 -5.29
C ILE A 51 -19.94 -5.94 -5.58
N ASP A 52 -20.88 -6.81 -5.96
CA ASP A 52 -22.23 -6.36 -6.28
C ASP A 52 -23.02 -5.91 -5.03
N ARG A 53 -22.73 -6.53 -3.88
CA ARG A 53 -23.26 -6.07 -2.58
C ARG A 53 -22.70 -4.71 -2.20
N ASP A 54 -21.41 -4.51 -2.36
CA ASP A 54 -20.72 -3.25 -2.06
C ASP A 54 -21.22 -2.12 -2.96
N ILE A 55 -21.48 -2.39 -4.25
CA ILE A 55 -22.11 -1.46 -5.18
C ILE A 55 -23.53 -1.11 -4.69
N LYS A 56 -24.33 -2.10 -4.30
CA LYS A 56 -25.70 -1.89 -3.81
C LYS A 56 -25.71 -1.07 -2.52
N ASP A 57 -24.81 -1.35 -1.58
CA ASP A 57 -24.67 -0.59 -0.34
C ASP A 57 -24.32 0.87 -0.65
N ALA A 58 -23.39 1.14 -1.57
CA ALA A 58 -23.03 2.48 -2.02
C ALA A 58 -24.20 3.21 -2.68
N GLN A 59 -24.96 2.53 -3.54
CA GLN A 59 -26.17 3.08 -4.18
C GLN A 59 -27.24 3.44 -3.14
N THR A 60 -27.44 2.58 -2.14
CA THR A 60 -28.41 2.84 -1.06
C THR A 60 -28.01 4.07 -0.25
N VAL A 61 -26.72 4.23 0.05
CA VAL A 61 -26.21 5.44 0.72
C VAL A 61 -26.39 6.66 -0.16
N ALA A 62 -26.03 6.59 -1.44
CA ALA A 62 -26.17 7.71 -2.38
C ALA A 62 -27.63 8.17 -2.50
N GLN A 63 -28.58 7.23 -2.61
CA GLN A 63 -30.01 7.53 -2.63
C GLN A 63 -30.44 8.24 -1.35
N LYS A 64 -29.99 7.79 -0.18
CA LYS A 64 -30.30 8.42 1.10
C LYS A 64 -29.73 9.84 1.20
N LEU A 65 -28.53 10.06 0.66
CA LEU A 65 -27.88 11.38 0.63
C LEU A 65 -28.46 12.30 -0.48
N GLY A 66 -29.31 11.79 -1.35
CA GLY A 66 -29.90 12.56 -2.47
C GLY A 66 -28.86 12.93 -3.54
N ILE A 67 -27.83 12.12 -3.74
CA ILE A 67 -26.78 12.34 -4.75
C ILE A 67 -26.87 11.34 -5.91
N GLU A 68 -26.45 11.79 -7.10
CA GLU A 68 -26.25 10.89 -8.24
C GLU A 68 -25.16 9.87 -7.92
N HIS A 69 -25.32 8.61 -8.36
CA HIS A 69 -24.32 7.56 -8.21
C HIS A 69 -24.04 6.87 -9.53
N LYS A 70 -22.76 6.72 -9.84
CA LYS A 70 -22.26 6.03 -11.04
C LYS A 70 -21.48 4.76 -10.66
N VAL A 71 -21.45 3.82 -11.59
CA VAL A 71 -20.56 2.65 -11.51
C VAL A 71 -19.63 2.71 -12.72
N VAL A 72 -18.33 2.65 -12.49
CA VAL A 72 -17.31 2.64 -13.54
C VAL A 72 -16.53 1.33 -13.49
N ASP A 73 -16.27 0.72 -14.65
CA ASP A 73 -15.44 -0.47 -14.76
C ASP A 73 -13.97 -0.09 -14.97
N LEU A 74 -13.16 -0.30 -13.95
CA LEU A 74 -11.71 -0.10 -13.97
C LEU A 74 -10.95 -1.45 -13.92
N SER A 75 -11.65 -2.58 -14.09
CA SER A 75 -11.06 -3.92 -13.99
C SER A 75 -9.91 -4.15 -14.97
N PRO A 76 -9.92 -3.68 -16.23
CA PRO A 76 -8.77 -3.85 -17.12
C PRO A 76 -7.52 -3.14 -16.62
N CYS A 77 -7.66 -1.91 -16.13
CA CYS A 77 -6.56 -1.13 -15.57
C CYS A 77 -6.06 -1.75 -14.27
N PHE A 78 -6.95 -2.14 -13.36
CA PHE A 78 -6.62 -2.79 -12.08
C PHE A 78 -5.90 -4.12 -12.32
N LYS A 79 -6.36 -4.95 -13.24
CA LYS A 79 -5.71 -6.20 -13.62
C LYS A 79 -4.26 -5.96 -14.04
N LYS A 80 -4.04 -4.99 -14.94
CA LYS A 80 -2.71 -4.67 -15.48
C LYS A 80 -1.80 -4.07 -14.41
N CYS A 81 -2.26 -3.00 -13.74
CA CYS A 81 -1.40 -2.18 -12.87
C CYS A 81 -1.27 -2.72 -11.45
N VAL A 82 -2.21 -3.55 -10.99
CA VAL A 82 -2.22 -4.04 -9.61
C VAL A 82 -2.01 -5.55 -9.56
N ILE A 83 -2.93 -6.35 -10.15
CA ILE A 83 -2.90 -7.80 -10.01
C ILE A 83 -1.66 -8.40 -10.70
N GLN A 84 -1.41 -8.03 -11.96
CA GLN A 84 -0.27 -8.57 -12.72
C GLN A 84 1.06 -8.07 -12.16
N HIS A 85 1.14 -6.80 -11.74
CA HIS A 85 2.32 -6.25 -11.08
C HIS A 85 2.61 -6.98 -9.76
N PHE A 86 1.60 -7.17 -8.93
CA PHE A 86 1.69 -7.96 -7.70
C PHE A 86 2.26 -9.36 -7.95
N ALA A 87 1.72 -10.08 -8.93
CA ALA A 87 2.21 -11.42 -9.26
C ALA A 87 3.65 -11.42 -9.81
N SER A 88 4.02 -10.41 -10.63
CA SER A 88 5.38 -10.32 -11.17
C SER A 88 6.41 -10.06 -10.07
N GLU A 89 6.13 -9.14 -9.15
CA GLU A 89 7.00 -8.84 -8.01
C GLU A 89 7.22 -10.07 -7.11
N TYR A 90 6.16 -10.84 -6.82
CA TYR A 90 6.30 -12.08 -6.06
C TYR A 90 7.22 -13.10 -6.76
N ARG A 91 7.12 -13.23 -8.09
CA ARG A 91 8.00 -14.12 -8.87
C ARG A 91 9.45 -13.65 -8.87
N CYS A 92 9.67 -12.34 -8.78
CA CYS A 92 11.01 -11.76 -8.59
C CYS A 92 11.50 -11.83 -7.12
N GLY A 93 10.85 -12.62 -6.26
CA GLY A 93 11.25 -12.78 -4.85
C GLY A 93 10.87 -11.62 -3.95
N SER A 94 10.30 -10.54 -4.47
CA SER A 94 9.79 -9.39 -3.70
C SER A 94 8.50 -9.72 -2.94
N THR A 95 8.10 -8.83 -2.04
CA THR A 95 6.80 -8.87 -1.36
C THR A 95 6.15 -7.51 -1.50
N PRO A 96 5.40 -7.24 -2.59
CA PRO A 96 4.85 -5.93 -2.89
C PRO A 96 3.68 -5.54 -1.98
N ASN A 97 3.37 -4.24 -1.94
CA ASN A 97 2.16 -3.72 -1.33
C ASN A 97 1.20 -3.20 -2.42
N PRO A 98 0.22 -4.00 -2.85
CA PRO A 98 -0.65 -3.65 -3.97
C PRO A 98 -1.57 -2.45 -3.68
N CYS A 99 -1.77 -2.10 -2.40
CA CYS A 99 -2.57 -0.92 -2.05
C CYS A 99 -1.89 0.40 -2.46
N VAL A 100 -0.56 0.44 -2.49
CA VAL A 100 0.20 1.60 -3.01
C VAL A 100 -0.07 1.77 -4.51
N ASP A 101 0.02 0.67 -5.28
CA ASP A 101 -0.27 0.69 -6.72
C ASP A 101 -1.73 1.04 -7.01
N CYS A 102 -2.67 0.46 -6.24
CA CYS A 102 -4.09 0.78 -6.36
C CYS A 102 -4.36 2.28 -6.12
N ASN A 103 -3.75 2.87 -5.09
CA ASN A 103 -3.90 4.30 -4.85
C ASN A 103 -3.29 5.11 -6.01
N LYS A 104 -2.06 4.79 -6.43
CA LYS A 104 -1.33 5.54 -7.46
C LYS A 104 -2.00 5.48 -8.83
N TYR A 105 -2.35 4.29 -9.31
CA TYR A 105 -2.78 4.09 -10.71
C TYR A 105 -4.29 4.04 -10.88
N ILE A 106 -5.04 3.56 -9.87
CA ILE A 106 -6.47 3.36 -9.99
C ILE A 106 -7.23 4.50 -9.33
N LYS A 107 -7.12 4.67 -8.00
CA LYS A 107 -7.92 5.67 -7.29
C LYS A 107 -7.53 7.09 -7.67
N PHE A 108 -6.24 7.42 -7.58
CA PHE A 108 -5.74 8.77 -7.88
C PHE A 108 -5.11 8.90 -9.28
N GLY A 109 -5.23 7.85 -10.10
CA GLY A 109 -5.00 7.84 -11.54
C GLY A 109 -6.32 7.78 -12.29
N ALA A 110 -6.68 6.60 -12.81
CA ALA A 110 -7.84 6.40 -13.69
C ALA A 110 -9.16 6.96 -13.14
N LEU A 111 -9.42 6.84 -11.82
CA LEU A 111 -10.65 7.39 -11.24
C LEU A 111 -10.62 8.93 -11.11
N LEU A 112 -9.44 9.52 -10.90
CA LEU A 112 -9.27 10.98 -10.94
C LEU A 112 -9.46 11.53 -12.36
N ASP A 113 -8.98 10.80 -13.37
CA ASP A 113 -9.21 11.17 -14.77
C ASP A 113 -10.70 11.09 -15.11
N TYR A 114 -11.39 10.06 -14.67
CA TYR A 114 -12.83 9.95 -14.79
C TYR A 114 -13.59 11.09 -14.08
N ALA A 115 -13.09 11.56 -12.92
CA ALA A 115 -13.64 12.74 -12.26
C ALA A 115 -13.55 14.00 -13.14
N LYS A 116 -12.40 14.21 -13.77
CA LYS A 116 -12.16 15.32 -14.71
C LYS A 116 -13.11 15.24 -15.94
N GLU A 117 -13.33 14.05 -16.50
CA GLU A 117 -14.28 13.81 -17.61
C GLU A 117 -15.71 14.19 -17.22
N LEU A 118 -16.11 13.97 -15.97
CA LEU A 118 -17.42 14.37 -15.43
C LEU A 118 -17.51 15.87 -15.04
N GLY A 119 -16.43 16.64 -15.29
CA GLY A 119 -16.37 18.05 -14.92
C GLY A 119 -16.24 18.27 -13.41
N CYS A 120 -15.80 17.25 -12.64
CA CYS A 120 -15.52 17.38 -11.22
C CYS A 120 -14.11 17.96 -11.04
N GLY A 121 -13.99 19.03 -10.24
CA GLY A 121 -12.69 19.63 -9.91
C GLY A 121 -11.89 18.80 -8.91
N TYR A 122 -12.55 17.89 -8.19
CA TYR A 122 -11.92 17.09 -7.13
C TYR A 122 -12.41 15.64 -7.17
N LEU A 123 -11.53 14.74 -6.73
CA LEU A 123 -11.86 13.39 -6.30
C LEU A 123 -11.74 13.29 -4.77
N ALA A 124 -12.72 12.72 -4.12
CA ALA A 124 -12.69 12.49 -2.68
C ALA A 124 -12.70 11.00 -2.34
N THR A 125 -12.01 10.64 -1.28
CA THR A 125 -11.97 9.26 -0.76
C THR A 125 -12.05 9.25 0.77
N GLY A 126 -12.42 8.10 1.34
CA GLY A 126 -12.48 7.89 2.79
C GLY A 126 -11.12 7.54 3.44
N HIS A 127 -9.99 8.05 2.91
CA HIS A 127 -8.70 7.82 3.55
C HIS A 127 -8.48 8.73 4.77
N TYR A 128 -7.86 8.17 5.80
CA TYR A 128 -7.43 8.89 7.00
C TYR A 128 -6.03 9.46 6.78
N ALA A 129 -5.95 10.61 6.13
CA ALA A 129 -4.77 11.43 5.92
C ALA A 129 -5.20 12.86 5.67
N ARG A 130 -4.30 13.82 5.76
CA ARG A 130 -4.59 15.24 5.53
C ARG A 130 -3.76 15.78 4.39
N ILE A 131 -4.38 16.64 3.58
CA ILE A 131 -3.70 17.39 2.52
C ILE A 131 -3.76 18.86 2.88
N VAL A 132 -2.61 19.53 2.91
CA VAL A 132 -2.46 20.94 3.30
C VAL A 132 -1.65 21.66 2.24
N TYR A 133 -2.05 22.90 1.89
CA TYR A 133 -1.26 23.73 0.99
C TYR A 133 -0.30 24.59 1.79
N ASP A 134 1.01 24.47 1.52
CA ASP A 134 2.06 25.32 2.08
C ASP A 134 2.30 26.51 1.17
N ASN A 135 1.84 27.69 1.60
CA ASN A 135 2.00 28.92 0.83
C ASN A 135 3.47 29.35 0.67
N ALA A 136 4.33 29.05 1.65
CA ALA A 136 5.74 29.43 1.60
C ALA A 136 6.51 28.62 0.55
N LYS A 137 6.17 27.34 0.39
CA LYS A 137 6.77 26.43 -0.59
C LYS A 137 6.00 26.39 -1.91
N SER A 138 4.79 26.95 -1.96
CA SER A 138 3.84 26.81 -3.07
C SER A 138 3.61 25.34 -3.45
N ARG A 139 3.44 24.47 -2.43
CA ARG A 139 3.29 23.00 -2.61
C ARG A 139 2.20 22.44 -1.73
N TRP A 140 1.57 21.40 -2.24
CA TRP A 140 0.69 20.54 -1.45
C TRP A 140 1.52 19.61 -0.58
N LEU A 141 1.19 19.52 0.69
CA LEU A 141 1.78 18.60 1.66
C LEU A 141 0.81 17.52 2.01
N LEU A 142 1.32 16.32 2.27
CA LEU A 142 0.55 15.18 2.78
C LEU A 142 0.95 14.95 4.24
N ALA A 143 -0.03 14.89 5.13
CA ALA A 143 0.17 14.69 6.55
C ALA A 143 -0.59 13.46 7.06
N ARG A 144 -0.17 12.96 8.21
CA ARG A 144 -0.86 11.88 8.93
C ARG A 144 -2.30 12.27 9.25
N GLY A 145 -3.18 11.28 9.34
CA GLY A 145 -4.51 11.46 9.93
C GLY A 145 -4.42 11.71 11.43
N GLU A 146 -5.40 12.44 11.97
CA GLU A 146 -5.50 12.72 13.42
C GLU A 146 -5.66 11.42 14.24
N ASP A 147 -6.43 10.45 13.76
CA ASP A 147 -6.45 9.12 14.36
C ASP A 147 -5.24 8.31 13.88
N HIS A 148 -4.16 8.37 14.65
CA HIS A 148 -2.91 7.64 14.35
C HIS A 148 -3.09 6.12 14.24
N ARG A 149 -4.15 5.54 14.87
CA ARG A 149 -4.47 4.10 14.77
C ARG A 149 -4.99 3.74 13.38
N LYS A 150 -5.54 4.73 12.67
CA LYS A 150 -6.16 4.59 11.34
C LYS A 150 -5.39 5.34 10.25
N ASP A 151 -4.28 6.01 10.59
CA ASP A 151 -3.47 6.77 9.63
C ASP A 151 -3.12 5.93 8.39
N GLN A 152 -3.50 6.45 7.23
CA GLN A 152 -3.28 5.82 5.93
C GLN A 152 -2.32 6.63 5.03
N SER A 153 -1.68 7.64 5.58
CA SER A 153 -0.71 8.47 4.85
C SER A 153 0.40 7.65 4.21
N TYR A 154 0.83 6.57 4.86
CA TYR A 154 1.80 5.60 4.32
C TYR A 154 1.42 5.07 2.93
N MET A 155 0.13 4.85 2.65
CA MET A 155 -0.32 4.30 1.36
C MET A 155 -0.42 5.36 0.26
N LEU A 156 -0.20 6.65 0.60
CA LEU A 156 -0.41 7.79 -0.27
C LEU A 156 0.88 8.52 -0.65
N PHE A 157 2.04 8.07 -0.17
CA PHE A 157 3.33 8.74 -0.39
C PHE A 157 3.67 8.94 -1.87
N SER A 158 3.10 8.12 -2.75
CA SER A 158 3.39 8.13 -4.19
C SER A 158 2.57 9.15 -4.99
N LEU A 159 1.71 9.94 -4.34
CA LEU A 159 0.89 10.94 -5.02
C LEU A 159 1.73 12.13 -5.49
N SER A 160 1.51 12.55 -6.73
CA SER A 160 2.13 13.74 -7.32
C SER A 160 1.50 15.03 -6.79
N GLN A 161 2.17 16.16 -7.00
CA GLN A 161 1.63 17.48 -6.68
C GLN A 161 0.32 17.77 -7.43
N GLU A 162 0.24 17.37 -8.70
CA GLU A 162 -0.99 17.49 -9.48
C GLU A 162 -2.12 16.68 -8.84
N GLN A 163 -1.88 15.41 -8.49
CA GLN A 163 -2.88 14.59 -7.83
C GLN A 163 -3.32 15.20 -6.50
N LEU A 164 -2.38 15.61 -5.64
CA LEU A 164 -2.67 16.21 -4.35
C LEU A 164 -3.55 17.47 -4.46
N SER A 165 -3.37 18.28 -5.51
CA SER A 165 -4.16 19.49 -5.75
C SER A 165 -5.64 19.22 -6.08
N HIS A 166 -5.97 18.00 -6.51
CA HIS A 166 -7.32 17.61 -6.94
C HIS A 166 -7.95 16.55 -6.01
N VAL A 167 -7.34 16.28 -4.85
CA VAL A 167 -7.81 15.25 -3.93
C VAL A 167 -8.33 15.85 -2.63
N LEU A 168 -9.49 15.36 -2.16
CA LEU A 168 -10.04 15.69 -0.86
C LEU A 168 -10.09 14.43 0.02
N LEU A 169 -9.65 14.57 1.27
CA LEU A 169 -9.63 13.52 2.28
C LEU A 169 -10.44 13.98 3.52
N PRO A 170 -11.79 13.94 3.47
CA PRO A 170 -12.64 14.56 4.48
C PRO A 170 -12.50 13.96 5.88
N LEU A 171 -11.99 12.72 5.99
CA LEU A 171 -11.86 12.01 7.25
C LEU A 171 -10.55 12.26 7.98
N GLY A 172 -9.61 12.98 7.36
CA GLY A 172 -8.25 13.12 7.89
C GLY A 172 -8.15 13.79 9.25
N GLY A 173 -9.11 14.65 9.62
CA GLY A 173 -9.18 15.37 10.90
C GLY A 173 -10.19 14.78 11.90
N ILE A 174 -10.69 13.56 11.68
CA ILE A 174 -11.79 12.99 12.48
C ILE A 174 -11.41 11.57 12.90
N SER A 175 -11.71 11.19 14.15
CA SER A 175 -11.45 9.84 14.63
C SER A 175 -12.40 8.81 14.01
N LYS A 176 -11.95 7.56 13.91
CA LYS A 176 -12.79 6.47 13.38
C LYS A 176 -14.08 6.26 14.21
N ASP A 177 -13.96 6.40 15.51
CA ASP A 177 -15.10 6.21 16.43
C ASP A 177 -16.16 7.30 16.19
N GLU A 178 -15.73 8.54 15.98
CA GLU A 178 -16.61 9.66 15.63
C GLU A 178 -17.26 9.51 14.26
N ILE A 179 -16.49 9.04 13.25
CA ILE A 179 -17.05 8.74 11.92
C ILE A 179 -18.14 7.67 12.00
N ARG A 180 -17.95 6.61 12.79
CA ARG A 180 -19.00 5.59 12.99
C ARG A 180 -20.25 6.17 13.67
N LYS A 181 -20.06 7.05 14.67
CA LYS A 181 -21.16 7.75 15.34
C LYS A 181 -21.94 8.62 14.36
N LEU A 182 -21.26 9.48 13.62
CA LEU A 182 -21.89 10.35 12.60
C LEU A 182 -22.65 9.54 11.54
N ALA A 183 -22.06 8.46 11.04
CA ALA A 183 -22.69 7.57 10.07
C ALA A 183 -23.95 6.88 10.65
N ALA A 184 -23.92 6.51 11.94
CA ALA A 184 -25.07 5.92 12.64
C ALA A 184 -26.18 6.94 12.87
N GLU A 185 -25.86 8.15 13.33
CA GLU A 185 -26.80 9.25 13.55
C GLU A 185 -27.48 9.66 12.23
N ALA A 186 -26.73 9.69 11.13
CA ALA A 186 -27.27 9.87 9.79
C ALA A 186 -28.06 8.65 9.27
N GLY A 187 -28.08 7.54 10.01
CA GLY A 187 -28.74 6.28 9.67
C GLY A 187 -28.23 5.66 8.39
N LEU A 188 -26.92 5.75 8.09
CA LEU A 188 -26.31 5.11 6.93
C LEU A 188 -26.25 3.59 7.14
N VAL A 189 -26.69 2.82 6.15
CA VAL A 189 -26.74 1.34 6.22
C VAL A 189 -25.36 0.71 6.42
N THR A 190 -24.29 1.45 6.13
CA THR A 190 -22.89 1.02 6.25
C THR A 190 -22.29 1.29 7.64
N ALA A 191 -22.97 1.97 8.56
CA ALA A 191 -22.41 2.40 9.86
C ALA A 191 -21.81 1.27 10.69
N GLN A 192 -22.44 0.08 10.67
CA GLN A 192 -22.01 -1.11 11.42
C GLN A 192 -21.12 -2.05 10.60
N LYS A 193 -20.83 -1.73 9.33
CA LYS A 193 -20.03 -2.60 8.46
C LYS A 193 -18.59 -2.68 8.98
N PRO A 194 -18.00 -3.89 9.10
CA PRO A 194 -16.61 -4.05 9.50
C PRO A 194 -15.67 -3.46 8.46
N ASP A 195 -14.48 -3.03 8.91
CA ASP A 195 -13.43 -2.56 8.01
C ASP A 195 -12.84 -3.73 7.22
N SER A 196 -12.45 -3.49 5.97
CA SER A 196 -11.68 -4.47 5.19
C SER A 196 -10.32 -4.70 5.84
N GLN A 197 -9.97 -5.98 6.07
CA GLN A 197 -8.77 -6.35 6.84
C GLN A 197 -7.61 -6.81 5.96
N ASP A 198 -7.86 -7.20 4.71
CA ASP A 198 -6.89 -7.84 3.83
C ASP A 198 -6.92 -7.27 2.41
N ILE A 199 -6.05 -7.80 1.54
CA ILE A 199 -5.98 -7.42 0.13
C ILE A 199 -7.28 -7.82 -0.57
N CYS A 200 -7.98 -6.86 -1.13
CA CYS A 200 -9.35 -7.03 -1.64
C CYS A 200 -9.51 -8.10 -2.73
N PHE A 201 -8.46 -8.35 -3.52
CA PHE A 201 -8.47 -9.38 -4.59
C PHE A 201 -7.85 -10.72 -4.18
N VAL A 202 -7.58 -10.93 -2.89
CA VAL A 202 -7.16 -12.21 -2.29
C VAL A 202 -8.15 -12.59 -1.18
N PRO A 203 -9.40 -12.89 -1.51
CA PRO A 203 -10.47 -13.05 -0.53
C PRO A 203 -10.28 -14.27 0.37
N ASP A 204 -9.50 -15.25 -0.06
CA ASP A 204 -9.16 -16.48 0.66
C ASP A 204 -7.86 -16.37 1.48
N GLY A 205 -7.13 -15.25 1.39
CA GLY A 205 -5.83 -15.05 2.02
C GLY A 205 -4.71 -15.93 1.41
N ASP A 206 -5.00 -16.66 0.33
CA ASP A 206 -4.05 -17.54 -0.35
C ASP A 206 -3.32 -16.79 -1.48
N TYR A 207 -2.29 -16.03 -1.11
CA TYR A 207 -1.46 -15.27 -2.06
C TYR A 207 -0.74 -16.17 -3.05
N ALA A 208 -0.20 -17.31 -2.59
CA ALA A 208 0.50 -18.26 -3.44
C ALA A 208 -0.44 -18.91 -4.46
N GLY A 209 -1.61 -19.34 -4.00
CA GLY A 209 -2.65 -19.85 -4.87
C GLY A 209 -3.13 -18.84 -5.90
N LEU A 210 -3.30 -17.56 -5.53
CA LEU A 210 -3.60 -16.50 -6.48
C LEU A 210 -2.53 -16.42 -7.58
N ILE A 211 -1.24 -16.36 -7.20
CA ILE A 211 -0.13 -16.24 -8.15
C ILE A 211 -0.09 -17.45 -9.11
N GLY A 212 -0.38 -18.64 -8.59
CA GLY A 212 -0.52 -19.85 -9.39
C GLY A 212 -1.68 -19.79 -10.39
N ARG A 213 -2.84 -19.27 -9.96
CA ARG A 213 -4.05 -19.16 -10.80
C ARG A 213 -3.91 -18.13 -11.94
N ILE A 214 -3.27 -16.99 -11.69
CA ILE A 214 -3.18 -15.87 -12.66
C ILE A 214 -1.92 -15.88 -13.53
N GLY A 215 -1.02 -16.83 -13.34
CA GLY A 215 0.20 -16.93 -14.11
C GLY A 215 0.62 -18.35 -14.42
N LYS A 216 1.42 -18.51 -15.48
CA LYS A 216 2.13 -19.77 -15.71
C LYS A 216 3.17 -19.91 -14.59
N ALA A 217 2.88 -20.72 -13.61
CA ALA A 217 3.76 -20.97 -12.49
C ALA A 217 5.02 -21.70 -12.94
N SER A 218 6.16 -21.04 -12.88
CA SER A 218 7.45 -21.68 -12.69
C SER A 218 7.87 -21.55 -11.23
N ASP A 219 6.96 -21.89 -10.31
CA ASP A 219 7.29 -21.88 -8.89
C ASP A 219 8.01 -23.19 -8.57
N THR A 220 9.31 -23.21 -8.88
CA THR A 220 10.14 -24.38 -8.67
C THR A 220 10.36 -24.57 -7.17
N ALA A 221 10.05 -25.80 -6.72
CA ALA A 221 10.49 -26.27 -5.42
C ALA A 221 12.02 -26.08 -5.30
N GLY A 222 12.48 -25.66 -4.15
CA GLY A 222 13.91 -25.43 -3.88
C GLY A 222 14.26 -25.85 -2.46
N ASN A 223 15.41 -25.38 -1.98
CA ASN A 223 15.93 -25.77 -0.68
C ASN A 223 15.78 -24.65 0.36
N PHE A 224 15.46 -25.04 1.59
CA PHE A 224 15.80 -24.22 2.74
C PHE A 224 17.28 -24.38 3.05
N VAL A 225 18.01 -23.28 3.02
CA VAL A 225 19.45 -23.25 3.29
C VAL A 225 19.68 -22.38 4.53
N HIS A 226 20.35 -22.92 5.52
CA HIS A 226 20.75 -22.17 6.70
C HIS A 226 21.89 -21.18 6.34
N LEU A 227 22.05 -20.11 7.11
CA LEU A 227 23.11 -19.09 6.90
C LEU A 227 24.53 -19.67 6.84
N ASN A 228 24.78 -20.85 7.42
CA ASN A 228 26.07 -21.55 7.34
C ASN A 228 26.25 -22.41 6.07
N GLY A 229 25.27 -22.38 5.15
CA GLY A 229 25.27 -23.15 3.90
C GLY A 229 24.66 -24.55 3.99
N GLN A 230 24.24 -25.02 5.17
CA GLN A 230 23.59 -26.32 5.35
C GLN A 230 22.20 -26.35 4.74
N VAL A 231 21.89 -27.37 3.94
CA VAL A 231 20.54 -27.64 3.46
C VAL A 231 19.73 -28.29 4.59
N LEU A 232 18.61 -27.68 4.96
CA LEU A 232 17.73 -28.13 6.06
C LEU A 232 16.47 -28.85 5.58
N GLY A 233 16.15 -28.77 4.30
CA GLY A 233 14.95 -29.38 3.72
C GLY A 233 14.55 -28.75 2.40
N HIS A 234 13.36 -29.09 1.93
CA HIS A 234 12.82 -28.59 0.66
C HIS A 234 11.58 -27.72 0.91
N HIS A 235 11.37 -26.75 0.05
CA HIS A 235 10.22 -25.86 0.09
C HIS A 235 9.35 -25.96 -1.18
N LYS A 236 8.10 -25.43 -1.09
CA LYS A 236 7.08 -25.52 -2.13
C LYS A 236 7.14 -24.41 -3.18
N GLY A 237 8.21 -23.62 -3.20
CA GLY A 237 8.38 -22.47 -4.07
C GLY A 237 8.49 -21.15 -3.31
N LEU A 238 9.24 -20.18 -3.89
CA LEU A 238 9.59 -18.89 -3.25
C LEU A 238 8.39 -18.02 -2.89
N VAL A 239 7.29 -18.12 -3.66
CA VAL A 239 6.08 -17.31 -3.46
C VAL A 239 5.37 -17.61 -2.14
N ASN A 240 5.60 -18.79 -1.55
CA ASN A 240 5.01 -19.22 -0.29
C ASN A 240 5.67 -18.60 0.94
N TYR A 241 6.78 -17.85 0.75
CA TYR A 241 7.58 -17.36 1.86
C TYR A 241 7.79 -15.85 1.81
N THR A 242 7.84 -15.24 2.99
CA THR A 242 8.07 -13.81 3.16
C THR A 242 9.18 -13.60 4.18
N ILE A 243 10.05 -12.61 3.96
CA ILE A 243 11.15 -12.27 4.89
C ILE A 243 10.56 -11.96 6.27
N GLY A 244 11.13 -12.60 7.30
CA GLY A 244 10.67 -12.54 8.69
C GLY A 244 9.64 -13.60 9.07
N GLN A 245 9.17 -14.43 8.13
CA GLN A 245 8.26 -15.53 8.40
C GLN A 245 8.95 -16.59 9.27
N ARG A 246 8.25 -17.03 10.34
CA ARG A 246 8.68 -18.10 11.26
C ARG A 246 7.83 -19.36 11.10
N LYS A 247 6.50 -19.18 10.99
CA LYS A 247 5.55 -20.31 10.95
C LYS A 247 5.45 -20.88 9.54
N GLY A 248 5.17 -22.19 9.44
CA GLY A 248 4.89 -22.85 8.16
C GLY A 248 6.14 -23.22 7.35
N LEU A 249 7.34 -23.20 7.95
CA LEU A 249 8.58 -23.65 7.29
C LEU A 249 8.70 -25.17 7.23
N GLY A 250 8.12 -25.87 8.22
CA GLY A 250 8.19 -27.33 8.29
C GLY A 250 9.60 -27.87 8.60
N ILE A 251 10.47 -27.05 9.21
CA ILE A 251 11.84 -27.39 9.57
C ILE A 251 11.93 -27.53 11.08
N ALA A 252 12.50 -28.65 11.55
CA ALA A 252 12.91 -28.82 12.93
C ALA A 252 14.37 -28.38 13.08
N TYR A 253 14.64 -27.51 14.06
CA TYR A 253 15.96 -27.00 14.36
C TYR A 253 16.09 -26.65 15.84
N ASP A 254 17.31 -26.52 16.38
CA ASP A 254 17.57 -26.30 17.79
C ASP A 254 17.03 -24.96 18.34
N TYR A 255 16.79 -24.00 17.46
CA TYR A 255 16.23 -22.70 17.77
C TYR A 255 15.25 -22.25 16.68
N PRO A 256 14.39 -21.23 16.94
CA PRO A 256 13.44 -20.72 15.96
C PRO A 256 14.15 -20.17 14.71
N LEU A 257 13.79 -20.69 13.53
CA LEU A 257 14.25 -20.20 12.26
C LEU A 257 13.27 -19.21 11.63
N TYR A 258 13.83 -18.24 10.93
CA TYR A 258 13.12 -17.21 10.17
C TYR A 258 13.62 -17.17 8.73
N VAL A 259 12.73 -16.82 7.80
CA VAL A 259 13.13 -16.51 6.42
C VAL A 259 13.95 -15.22 6.43
N ILE A 260 15.20 -15.31 5.99
CA ILE A 260 16.14 -14.19 5.93
C ILE A 260 16.20 -13.61 4.51
N GLU A 261 16.22 -14.49 3.51
CA GLU A 261 16.40 -14.11 2.11
C GLU A 261 15.72 -15.11 1.19
N LYS A 262 15.34 -14.65 -0.01
CA LYS A 262 14.85 -15.47 -1.11
C LYS A 262 15.73 -15.20 -2.31
N ASP A 263 16.45 -16.23 -2.77
CA ASP A 263 17.31 -16.15 -3.95
C ASP A 263 16.58 -16.72 -5.17
N THR A 264 16.22 -15.86 -6.10
CA THR A 264 15.50 -16.25 -7.32
C THR A 264 16.40 -16.95 -8.35
N ALA A 265 17.72 -16.75 -8.28
CA ALA A 265 18.68 -17.37 -9.21
C ALA A 265 18.90 -18.85 -8.83
N SER A 266 19.10 -19.16 -7.55
CA SER A 266 19.29 -20.54 -7.06
C SER A 266 17.97 -21.22 -6.71
N GLY A 267 16.88 -20.47 -6.56
CA GLY A 267 15.60 -20.98 -6.05
C GLY A 267 15.61 -21.30 -4.55
N ASN A 268 16.58 -20.84 -3.78
CA ASN A 268 16.71 -21.16 -2.36
C ASN A 268 16.03 -20.13 -1.46
N VAL A 269 15.56 -20.61 -0.30
CA VAL A 269 15.12 -19.77 0.82
C VAL A 269 16.17 -19.88 1.92
N THR A 270 16.88 -18.78 2.19
CA THR A 270 17.82 -18.71 3.30
C THR A 270 17.07 -18.53 4.61
N VAL A 271 17.38 -19.37 5.59
CA VAL A 271 16.80 -19.31 6.93
C VAL A 271 17.88 -19.13 8.00
N GLY A 272 17.52 -18.50 9.10
CA GLY A 272 18.45 -18.22 10.19
C GLY A 272 17.77 -17.74 11.45
N PRO A 273 18.55 -17.41 12.51
CA PRO A 273 18.05 -16.90 13.76
C PRO A 273 17.46 -15.49 13.63
N ALA A 274 16.73 -15.05 14.66
CA ALA A 274 16.01 -13.75 14.66
C ALA A 274 16.95 -12.55 14.47
N GLU A 275 18.17 -12.64 14.98
CA GLU A 275 19.21 -11.60 14.91
C GLU A 275 19.63 -11.27 13.47
N ALA A 276 19.56 -12.27 12.57
CA ALA A 276 19.86 -12.09 11.16
C ALA A 276 18.83 -11.29 10.37
N LEU A 277 17.66 -11.02 10.98
CA LEU A 277 16.60 -10.19 10.37
C LEU A 277 16.91 -8.68 10.44
N PHE A 278 17.88 -8.26 11.24
CA PHE A 278 18.11 -6.85 11.49
C PHE A 278 19.06 -6.22 10.46
N SER A 279 18.67 -5.07 9.92
CA SER A 279 19.45 -4.30 8.96
C SER A 279 19.58 -2.84 9.43
N ARG A 280 20.77 -2.26 9.29
CA ARG A 280 21.03 -0.84 9.58
C ARG A 280 20.68 0.09 8.42
N GLY A 281 20.30 -0.44 7.27
CA GLY A 281 19.94 0.40 6.13
C GLY A 281 19.30 -0.37 5.00
N LEU A 282 18.88 0.39 3.99
CA LEU A 282 18.31 -0.11 2.75
C LEU A 282 18.55 0.88 1.60
N LEU A 283 18.33 0.41 0.38
CA LEU A 283 18.24 1.24 -0.81
C LEU A 283 16.78 1.26 -1.29
N ALA A 284 16.24 2.45 -1.49
CA ALA A 284 14.89 2.67 -2.02
C ALA A 284 14.96 3.17 -3.47
N LYS A 285 14.17 2.58 -4.35
CA LYS A 285 14.00 3.00 -5.76
C LYS A 285 12.66 3.70 -5.98
N ASN A 286 12.56 4.39 -7.11
CA ASN A 286 11.31 5.06 -7.53
C ASN A 286 10.75 6.00 -6.44
N CYS A 287 11.63 6.76 -5.80
CA CYS A 287 11.25 7.66 -4.73
C CYS A 287 10.46 8.85 -5.24
N ASN A 288 9.39 9.19 -4.53
CA ASN A 288 8.61 10.40 -4.69
C ASN A 288 8.83 11.30 -3.48
N PHE A 289 9.10 12.60 -3.71
CA PHE A 289 9.23 13.60 -2.67
C PHE A 289 8.09 14.61 -2.75
N ILE A 290 7.48 14.93 -1.59
CA ILE A 290 6.26 15.75 -1.54
C ILE A 290 6.58 17.23 -1.26
N PRO A 291 7.29 17.59 -0.16
CA PRO A 291 7.59 19.00 0.15
C PRO A 291 8.61 19.64 -0.79
N GLU A 292 9.44 18.83 -1.42
CA GLU A 292 10.50 19.26 -2.33
C GLU A 292 10.39 18.46 -3.65
N ALA A 293 10.99 18.97 -4.72
CA ALA A 293 10.99 18.28 -6.01
C ALA A 293 11.95 17.08 -6.02
N ALA A 294 13.03 17.14 -5.25
CA ALA A 294 14.02 16.09 -5.14
C ALA A 294 14.80 16.20 -3.81
N LEU A 295 15.43 15.10 -3.43
CA LEU A 295 16.38 15.08 -2.32
C LEU A 295 17.76 15.56 -2.84
N THR A 296 18.27 16.67 -2.29
CA THR A 296 19.52 17.28 -2.76
C THR A 296 20.74 16.97 -1.88
N GLY A 297 20.54 16.37 -0.72
CA GLY A 297 21.59 16.00 0.24
C GLY A 297 21.04 15.17 1.39
N PRO A 298 21.88 14.85 2.38
CA PRO A 298 21.45 14.12 3.55
C PRO A 298 20.35 14.85 4.31
N LEU A 299 19.30 14.12 4.72
CA LEU A 299 18.16 14.67 5.46
C LEU A 299 17.79 13.73 6.63
N ARG A 300 17.59 14.32 7.82
CA ARG A 300 17.08 13.61 8.99
C ARG A 300 15.58 13.47 8.89
N VAL A 301 15.11 12.24 9.11
CA VAL A 301 13.68 11.85 9.01
C VAL A 301 13.38 10.76 10.04
N THR A 302 12.10 10.43 10.19
CA THR A 302 11.72 9.09 10.65
C THR A 302 11.26 8.25 9.45
N ALA A 303 11.55 6.95 9.46
CA ALA A 303 11.26 6.06 8.34
C ALA A 303 10.45 4.84 8.80
N LYS A 304 9.48 4.44 7.97
CA LYS A 304 8.56 3.34 8.21
C LYS A 304 8.63 2.37 7.03
N THR A 305 8.98 1.12 7.28
CA THR A 305 9.18 0.10 6.23
C THR A 305 8.00 -0.84 6.04
N ARG A 306 6.96 -0.76 6.89
CA ARG A 306 5.69 -1.49 6.77
C ARG A 306 4.54 -0.65 7.32
N TYR A 307 3.36 -0.82 6.80
CA TYR A 307 2.17 -0.04 7.19
C TYR A 307 1.88 -0.05 8.70
N ARG A 308 1.93 -1.20 9.35
CA ARG A 308 1.60 -1.35 10.79
C ARG A 308 2.79 -1.13 11.74
N GLN A 309 3.97 -0.83 11.21
CA GLN A 309 5.17 -0.61 11.99
C GLN A 309 5.23 0.84 12.50
N GLN A 310 5.84 1.07 13.65
CA GLN A 310 6.23 2.42 14.06
C GLN A 310 7.40 2.91 13.20
N ASP A 311 7.43 4.19 12.92
CA ASP A 311 8.56 4.82 12.26
C ASP A 311 9.71 5.03 13.25
N VAL A 312 10.93 4.93 12.74
CA VAL A 312 12.16 5.05 13.54
C VAL A 312 13.07 6.13 12.96
N PRO A 313 13.92 6.77 13.80
CA PRO A 313 14.88 7.75 13.32
C PRO A 313 15.84 7.18 12.26
N ALA A 314 16.03 7.96 11.19
CA ALA A 314 16.88 7.58 10.08
C ALA A 314 17.48 8.82 9.38
N THR A 315 18.51 8.60 8.60
CA THR A 315 19.04 9.57 7.63
C THR A 315 18.82 9.02 6.22
N ILE A 316 18.27 9.86 5.34
CA ILE A 316 18.17 9.56 3.92
C ILE A 316 19.16 10.41 3.13
N GLU A 317 19.76 9.84 2.08
CA GLU A 317 20.73 10.54 1.22
C GLU A 317 20.63 10.07 -0.23
N PRO A 318 20.86 10.93 -1.23
CA PRO A 318 20.89 10.53 -2.63
C PRO A 318 22.00 9.50 -2.87
N CYS A 319 21.72 8.47 -3.67
CA CYS A 319 22.67 7.43 -4.05
C CYS A 319 22.42 6.96 -5.49
N GLY A 320 22.90 7.74 -6.47
CA GLY A 320 22.56 7.52 -7.88
C GLY A 320 21.06 7.65 -8.14
N GLU A 321 20.46 6.64 -8.73
CA GLU A 321 19.01 6.56 -8.94
C GLU A 321 18.23 6.11 -7.69
N TYR A 322 18.93 5.73 -6.62
CA TYR A 322 18.36 5.28 -5.36
C TYR A 322 18.42 6.37 -4.29
N VAL A 323 17.68 6.12 -3.22
CA VAL A 323 17.83 6.81 -1.95
C VAL A 323 18.37 5.80 -0.94
N LYS A 324 19.52 6.09 -0.38
CA LYS A 324 20.07 5.31 0.73
C LYS A 324 19.40 5.75 2.03
N VAL A 325 18.93 4.78 2.79
CA VAL A 325 18.35 4.97 4.12
C VAL A 325 19.25 4.32 5.15
N THR A 326 19.69 5.07 6.14
CA THR A 326 20.48 4.57 7.27
C THR A 326 19.68 4.78 8.55
N PHE A 327 19.31 3.69 9.21
CA PHE A 327 18.59 3.71 10.47
C PHE A 327 19.56 3.94 11.64
N ASP A 328 19.12 4.68 12.66
CA ASP A 328 19.91 4.87 13.88
C ASP A 328 20.02 3.54 14.64
N GLU A 329 18.90 2.81 14.75
CA GLU A 329 18.83 1.47 15.32
C GLU A 329 18.47 0.43 14.24
N PRO A 330 19.02 -0.80 14.33
CA PRO A 330 18.74 -1.82 13.32
C PRO A 330 17.25 -2.12 13.17
N MET A 331 16.74 -2.07 11.93
CA MET A 331 15.36 -2.34 11.58
C MET A 331 15.14 -3.82 11.27
N ARG A 332 14.11 -4.41 11.89
CA ARG A 332 13.79 -5.83 11.70
C ARG A 332 13.05 -6.08 10.38
N ALA A 333 13.45 -7.13 9.67
CA ALA A 333 12.76 -7.71 8.51
C ALA A 333 12.45 -6.68 7.40
N VAL A 334 13.47 -5.90 7.03
CA VAL A 334 13.40 -5.02 5.85
C VAL A 334 13.20 -5.91 4.61
N THR A 335 12.10 -5.68 3.90
CA THR A 335 11.61 -6.61 2.87
C THR A 335 11.58 -5.94 1.50
N PRO A 336 12.29 -6.44 0.49
CA PRO A 336 12.22 -5.96 -0.89
C PRO A 336 10.78 -5.99 -1.43
N GLY A 337 10.42 -4.97 -2.19
CA GLY A 337 9.07 -4.78 -2.73
C GLY A 337 8.10 -4.04 -1.80
N GLN A 338 8.38 -3.97 -0.48
CA GLN A 338 7.63 -3.10 0.41
C GLN A 338 7.99 -1.62 0.19
N ALA A 339 7.10 -0.72 0.57
CA ALA A 339 7.41 0.70 0.59
C ALA A 339 8.26 1.06 1.82
N VAL A 340 9.13 2.06 1.67
CA VAL A 340 9.66 2.83 2.78
C VAL A 340 9.13 4.26 2.65
N VAL A 341 8.56 4.80 3.74
CA VAL A 341 7.99 6.14 3.77
C VAL A 341 8.70 6.98 4.82
N PHE A 342 9.07 8.19 4.44
CA PHE A 342 9.84 9.14 5.23
C PHE A 342 8.94 10.23 5.79
N TYR A 343 9.10 10.55 7.07
CA TYR A 343 8.30 11.54 7.78
C TYR A 343 9.19 12.58 8.44
N ASN A 344 8.66 13.79 8.53
CA ASN A 344 9.16 14.85 9.40
C ASN A 344 7.98 15.32 10.27
N GLY A 345 7.93 14.84 11.51
CA GLY A 345 6.77 14.99 12.37
C GLY A 345 5.52 14.37 11.75
N GLU A 346 4.50 15.19 11.53
CA GLU A 346 3.23 14.75 10.92
C GLU A 346 3.28 14.64 9.39
N PHE A 347 4.23 15.31 8.74
CA PHE A 347 4.28 15.44 7.29
C PHE A 347 5.08 14.31 6.65
N ILE A 348 4.58 13.82 5.52
CA ILE A 348 5.34 12.93 4.64
C ILE A 348 6.37 13.78 3.87
N VAL A 349 7.64 13.41 4.01
CA VAL A 349 8.74 13.93 3.19
C VAL A 349 8.74 13.25 1.82
N GLY A 350 8.48 11.94 1.81
CA GLY A 350 8.44 11.15 0.59
C GLY A 350 8.48 9.66 0.91
N GLY A 351 8.81 8.87 -0.09
CA GLY A 351 8.97 7.43 0.06
C GLY A 351 9.34 6.76 -1.25
N GLY A 352 9.67 5.50 -1.20
CA GLY A 352 10.03 4.69 -2.35
C GLY A 352 9.79 3.20 -2.11
N ILE A 353 10.15 2.37 -3.08
CA ILE A 353 10.07 0.92 -2.97
C ILE A 353 11.43 0.37 -2.54
N ILE A 354 11.44 -0.47 -1.53
CA ILE A 354 12.65 -1.12 -1.02
C ILE A 354 13.18 -2.05 -2.11
N GLY A 355 14.34 -1.73 -2.67
CA GLY A 355 14.99 -2.52 -3.69
C GLY A 355 15.78 -3.68 -3.09
N CYS A 356 16.71 -3.38 -2.18
CA CYS A 356 17.53 -4.38 -1.53
C CYS A 356 18.01 -3.91 -0.15
N ALA A 357 17.82 -4.76 0.86
CA ALA A 357 18.38 -4.58 2.19
C ALA A 357 19.71 -5.38 2.36
N ALA A 358 19.79 -6.56 1.77
CA ALA A 358 20.97 -7.44 1.85
C ALA A 358 22.19 -6.83 1.14
N ALA A 359 22.02 -6.25 -0.05
CA ALA A 359 23.11 -5.59 -0.78
C ALA A 359 23.75 -4.46 0.03
N TYR A 360 22.96 -3.68 0.77
CA TYR A 360 23.49 -2.64 1.66
C TYR A 360 24.39 -3.21 2.75
N ASN A 361 23.96 -4.30 3.39
CA ASN A 361 24.75 -4.94 4.45
C ASN A 361 26.02 -5.59 3.89
N LEU A 362 25.96 -6.23 2.73
CA LEU A 362 27.11 -6.84 2.07
C LEU A 362 28.13 -5.78 1.62
N ALA A 363 27.67 -4.70 0.98
CA ALA A 363 28.55 -3.59 0.57
C ALA A 363 29.26 -2.93 1.75
N LYS A 364 28.56 -2.75 2.88
CA LYS A 364 29.15 -2.19 4.11
C LYS A 364 30.22 -3.09 4.72
N ASN A 365 30.13 -4.41 4.52
CA ASN A 365 31.11 -5.38 5.00
C ASN A 365 32.27 -5.60 4.00
N GLY A 366 32.42 -4.72 3.00
CA GLY A 366 33.52 -4.77 2.01
C GLY A 366 33.31 -5.80 0.89
N THR A 367 32.13 -6.40 0.79
CA THR A 367 31.77 -7.29 -0.32
C THR A 367 31.33 -6.46 -1.52
N SER A 368 31.95 -6.66 -2.69
CA SER A 368 31.50 -6.04 -3.94
C SER A 368 30.12 -6.59 -4.31
N VAL A 369 29.10 -5.74 -4.32
CA VAL A 369 27.72 -6.10 -4.67
C VAL A 369 27.36 -5.42 -5.98
N LEU A 370 27.03 -6.20 -7.00
CA LEU A 370 26.45 -5.72 -8.24
C LEU A 370 24.93 -5.54 -7.99
N LEU A 371 24.48 -4.30 -7.99
CA LEU A 371 23.05 -4.00 -8.00
C LEU A 371 22.58 -4.11 -9.46
N LEU A 372 21.88 -5.18 -9.79
CA LEU A 372 21.23 -5.39 -11.09
C LEU A 372 19.81 -4.80 -11.04
#